data_2fe6c8525e68fccb0fcf577901021b32
#
_entry.id   2fe6c8525e68fccb0fcf577901021b32
#
_cell.length_a   1.000
_cell.length_b   1.000
_cell.length_c   1.000
_cell.angle_alpha   90.00
_cell.angle_beta   90.00
_cell.angle_gamma   90.00
#
_symmetry.space_group_name_H-M   'P 1'
#
loop_
_entity.id
_entity.type
_entity.pdbx_description
1 polymer ?
#
loop_
_entity_poly.entity_id
_entity_poly.type
_entity_poly.pdbx_seq_one_letter_code
_entity_poly.pdbx_strand_id
1 'polypeptide(L)'
;MHGCSAGACACAASRPAVPVCTIGHSNRTIDDFIGLLRQNGITCLLDIRTVPKSRHNPQFGQDQLAKSLAGAGIEYRYLRGLGGLRRPRKDSQNAGWRNTSFRGYADYMQSEEFAANVDAVIELAASRTCALMCAEAVPWRCHRSLVADALLVRGIPVDDIIDARQRRPHKLTSFAHVEGLSITYPPGPQAG
;
A
#
# COMPACT_ATOMS: atom_id res chain seq x y z
N MET A 1 42.72 -22.09 27.84
CA MET A 1 42.41 -20.77 27.29
C MET A 1 41.30 -20.96 26.24
N HIS A 2 40.06 -20.71 26.62
CA HIS A 2 38.88 -20.98 25.78
C HIS A 2 38.40 -19.67 25.21
N GLY A 3 38.49 -19.53 23.88
CA GLY A 3 38.00 -18.38 23.14
C GLY A 3 36.48 -18.46 22.99
N CYS A 4 35.72 -17.54 23.60
CA CYS A 4 34.32 -17.33 23.32
C CYS A 4 34.16 -16.59 22.00
N SER A 5 33.61 -17.27 21.01
CA SER A 5 33.11 -16.68 19.76
C SER A 5 31.79 -15.98 20.05
N ALA A 6 31.77 -14.65 19.88
CA ALA A 6 30.56 -13.86 19.95
C ALA A 6 29.72 -14.07 18.69
N GLY A 7 28.68 -14.88 18.82
CA GLY A 7 27.65 -15.02 17.80
C GLY A 7 26.85 -13.71 17.65
N ALA A 8 26.89 -13.10 16.48
CA ALA A 8 26.05 -11.97 16.15
C ALA A 8 24.57 -12.42 16.14
N CYS A 9 23.84 -11.98 17.14
CA CYS A 9 22.39 -12.15 17.20
C CYS A 9 21.76 -11.23 16.14
N ALA A 10 21.41 -11.78 14.98
CA ALA A 10 20.60 -11.09 13.99
C ALA A 10 19.22 -10.88 14.62
N CYS A 11 18.92 -9.61 14.93
CA CYS A 11 17.60 -9.20 15.39
C CYS A 11 16.63 -9.46 14.24
N ALA A 12 15.94 -10.60 14.26
CA ALA A 12 14.83 -10.86 13.37
C ALA A 12 13.74 -9.85 13.70
N ALA A 13 13.53 -8.88 12.81
CA ALA A 13 12.40 -7.96 12.91
C ALA A 13 11.13 -8.82 13.02
N SER A 14 10.46 -8.76 14.16
CA SER A 14 9.22 -9.49 14.40
C SER A 14 8.18 -9.03 13.37
N ARG A 15 7.69 -9.96 12.56
CA ARG A 15 6.60 -9.72 11.60
C ARG A 15 5.42 -9.07 12.33
N PRO A 16 4.79 -8.06 11.76
CA PRO A 16 3.57 -7.52 12.34
C PRO A 16 2.53 -8.63 12.46
N ALA A 17 2.03 -8.86 13.67
CA ALA A 17 0.96 -9.83 13.93
C ALA A 17 -0.37 -9.42 13.30
N VAL A 18 -0.50 -8.16 12.90
CA VAL A 18 -1.71 -7.55 12.32
C VAL A 18 -1.45 -7.19 10.86
N PRO A 19 -2.31 -7.58 9.90
CA PRO A 19 -2.15 -7.24 8.50
C PRO A 19 -2.21 -5.72 8.27
N VAL A 20 -1.44 -5.21 7.32
CA VAL A 20 -1.63 -3.88 6.77
C VAL A 20 -2.93 -3.86 5.98
N CYS A 21 -3.79 -2.88 6.23
CA CYS A 21 -5.03 -2.76 5.48
C CYS A 21 -4.86 -1.85 4.25
N THR A 22 -5.74 -2.00 3.26
CA THR A 22 -5.95 -1.01 2.20
C THR A 22 -7.40 -0.52 2.22
N ILE A 23 -7.63 0.75 1.92
CA ILE A 23 -8.96 1.35 1.89
C ILE A 23 -9.03 2.43 0.81
N GLY A 24 -10.19 2.56 0.15
CA GLY A 24 -10.49 3.69 -0.72
C GLY A 24 -11.48 4.64 -0.08
N HIS A 25 -11.22 5.95 -0.11
CA HIS A 25 -12.20 6.88 0.45
C HIS A 25 -13.45 7.02 -0.43
N SER A 26 -13.31 6.90 -1.77
CA SER A 26 -14.43 7.05 -2.73
C SER A 26 -15.21 8.35 -2.50
N ASN A 27 -16.55 8.26 -2.54
CA ASN A 27 -17.49 9.34 -2.26
C ASN A 27 -18.14 9.22 -0.88
N ARG A 28 -17.50 8.53 0.08
CA ARG A 28 -18.03 8.34 1.43
C ARG A 28 -18.12 9.68 2.18
N THR A 29 -19.02 9.73 3.15
CA THR A 29 -18.93 10.80 4.15
C THR A 29 -17.69 10.59 5.02
N ILE A 30 -17.24 11.65 5.69
CA ILE A 30 -16.08 11.54 6.58
C ILE A 30 -16.39 10.62 7.77
N ASP A 31 -17.62 10.65 8.27
CA ASP A 31 -18.06 9.83 9.40
C ASP A 31 -18.12 8.35 9.04
N ASP A 32 -18.66 8.00 7.86
CA ASP A 32 -18.63 6.62 7.36
C ASP A 32 -17.20 6.12 7.18
N PHE A 33 -16.33 6.97 6.66
CA PHE A 33 -14.93 6.60 6.46
C PHE A 33 -14.20 6.36 7.79
N ILE A 34 -14.36 7.27 8.76
CA ILE A 34 -13.79 7.11 10.11
C ILE A 34 -14.40 5.90 10.82
N GLY A 35 -15.71 5.66 10.65
CA GLY A 35 -16.39 4.48 11.15
C GLY A 35 -15.75 3.19 10.66
N LEU A 36 -15.45 3.10 9.34
CA LEU A 36 -14.76 1.95 8.75
C LEU A 36 -13.35 1.76 9.32
N LEU A 37 -12.59 2.84 9.49
CA LEU A 37 -11.25 2.77 10.08
C LEU A 37 -11.31 2.23 11.52
N ARG A 38 -12.22 2.76 12.35
CA ARG A 38 -12.41 2.32 13.74
C ARG A 38 -12.87 0.87 13.83
N GLN A 39 -13.83 0.45 12.99
CA GLN A 39 -14.31 -0.92 12.93
C GLN A 39 -13.20 -1.93 12.64
N ASN A 40 -12.19 -1.50 11.86
CA ASN A 40 -11.02 -2.32 11.52
C ASN A 40 -9.82 -2.09 12.45
N GLY A 41 -9.99 -1.35 13.54
CA GLY A 41 -8.95 -1.10 14.53
C GLY A 41 -7.78 -0.27 13.98
N ILE A 42 -7.99 0.52 12.91
CA ILE A 42 -6.93 1.33 12.29
C ILE A 42 -6.54 2.47 13.22
N THR A 43 -5.25 2.54 13.54
CA THR A 43 -4.67 3.61 14.37
C THR A 43 -3.83 4.59 13.57
N CYS A 44 -3.43 4.23 12.33
CA CYS A 44 -2.64 5.07 11.44
C CYS A 44 -3.14 4.96 10.00
N LEU A 45 -3.51 6.08 9.39
CA LEU A 45 -3.87 6.16 7.98
C LEU A 45 -2.69 6.67 7.16
N LEU A 46 -2.27 5.87 6.17
CA LEU A 46 -1.18 6.16 5.25
C LEU A 46 -1.77 6.63 3.91
N ASP A 47 -1.77 7.93 3.68
CA ASP A 47 -2.28 8.51 2.43
C ASP A 47 -1.24 8.39 1.32
N ILE A 48 -1.52 7.54 0.34
CA ILE A 48 -0.64 7.27 -0.81
C ILE A 48 -1.14 7.92 -2.10
N ARG A 49 -1.97 8.94 -2.02
CA ARG A 49 -2.38 9.70 -3.20
C ARG A 49 -1.25 10.61 -3.68
N THR A 50 -1.09 10.74 -4.99
CA THR A 50 -0.13 11.71 -5.57
C THR A 50 -0.53 13.15 -5.26
N VAL A 51 -1.84 13.44 -5.32
CA VAL A 51 -2.40 14.76 -5.02
C VAL A 51 -3.52 14.58 -4.00
N PRO A 52 -3.27 14.87 -2.70
CA PRO A 52 -4.25 14.69 -1.64
C PRO A 52 -5.24 15.88 -1.59
N LYS A 53 -5.82 16.22 -2.75
CA LYS A 53 -6.87 17.23 -2.93
C LYS A 53 -8.04 16.60 -3.67
N SER A 54 -9.25 16.97 -3.29
CA SER A 54 -10.46 16.54 -4.00
C SER A 54 -11.44 17.70 -4.09
N ARG A 55 -11.81 18.11 -5.30
CA ARG A 55 -12.85 19.11 -5.53
C ARG A 55 -14.24 18.57 -5.23
N HIS A 56 -14.46 17.30 -5.54
CA HIS A 56 -15.76 16.63 -5.37
C HIS A 56 -15.97 16.11 -3.94
N ASN A 57 -14.89 15.82 -3.22
CA ASN A 57 -14.93 15.28 -1.86
C ASN A 57 -13.97 16.09 -0.95
N PRO A 58 -14.27 17.38 -0.67
CA PRO A 58 -13.35 18.27 0.04
C PRO A 58 -13.00 17.79 1.45
N GLN A 59 -13.87 16.97 2.08
CA GLN A 59 -13.63 16.34 3.38
C GLN A 59 -12.37 15.43 3.37
N PHE A 60 -11.93 14.96 2.19
CA PHE A 60 -10.71 14.19 2.01
C PHE A 60 -9.51 15.03 1.53
N GLY A 61 -9.62 16.36 1.52
CA GLY A 61 -8.46 17.23 1.39
C GLY A 61 -7.48 17.01 2.53
N GLN A 62 -6.17 17.07 2.27
CA GLN A 62 -5.12 16.67 3.21
C GLN A 62 -5.32 17.25 4.61
N ASP A 63 -5.45 18.59 4.72
CA ASP A 63 -5.54 19.27 6.00
C ASP A 63 -6.85 18.96 6.73
N GLN A 64 -7.97 18.88 5.98
CA GLN A 64 -9.27 18.58 6.57
C GLN A 64 -9.33 17.12 7.04
N LEU A 65 -8.80 16.18 6.23
CA LEU A 65 -8.73 14.76 6.60
C LEU A 65 -7.86 14.57 7.84
N ALA A 66 -6.67 15.20 7.88
CA ALA A 66 -5.77 15.11 9.04
C ALA A 66 -6.43 15.61 10.33
N LYS A 67 -7.19 16.73 10.28
CA LYS A 67 -7.94 17.25 11.42
C LYS A 67 -9.04 16.28 11.87
N SER A 68 -9.82 15.74 10.93
CA SER A 68 -10.91 14.81 11.24
C SER A 68 -10.38 13.51 11.86
N LEU A 69 -9.25 12.98 11.36
CA LEU A 69 -8.62 11.79 11.90
C LEU A 69 -8.01 12.02 13.28
N ALA A 70 -7.37 13.18 13.51
CA ALA A 70 -6.85 13.55 14.83
C ALA A 70 -7.97 13.60 15.87
N GLY A 71 -9.14 14.19 15.55
CA GLY A 71 -10.34 14.17 16.39
C GLY A 71 -10.89 12.76 16.66
N ALA A 72 -10.55 11.80 15.80
CA ALA A 72 -10.93 10.40 15.94
C ALA A 72 -9.89 9.54 16.66
N GLY A 73 -8.71 10.10 17.01
CA GLY A 73 -7.59 9.39 17.62
C GLY A 73 -6.79 8.54 16.61
N ILE A 74 -6.89 8.86 15.31
CA ILE A 74 -6.19 8.15 14.24
C ILE A 74 -5.06 9.04 13.71
N GLU A 75 -3.83 8.53 13.68
CA GLU A 75 -2.69 9.22 13.11
C GLU A 75 -2.83 9.31 11.58
N TYR A 76 -2.47 10.46 10.99
CA TYR A 76 -2.41 10.66 9.54
C TYR A 76 -0.97 10.83 9.09
N ARG A 77 -0.56 10.05 8.08
CA ARG A 77 0.73 10.18 7.42
C ARG A 77 0.55 10.28 5.90
N TYR A 78 1.21 11.26 5.30
CA TYR A 78 1.25 11.40 3.85
C TYR A 78 2.52 10.79 3.29
N LEU A 79 2.37 9.72 2.49
CA LEU A 79 3.47 9.02 1.84
C LEU A 79 3.46 9.31 0.33
N ARG A 80 3.88 10.51 -0.03
CA ARG A 80 3.92 11.00 -1.42
C ARG A 80 4.71 10.08 -2.35
N GLY A 81 5.78 9.45 -1.85
CA GLY A 81 6.63 8.52 -2.59
C GLY A 81 5.85 7.30 -3.12
N LEU A 82 4.74 6.91 -2.48
CA LEU A 82 3.86 5.85 -2.96
C LEU A 82 2.75 6.34 -3.90
N GLY A 83 2.79 7.59 -4.35
CA GLY A 83 1.78 8.17 -5.24
C GLY A 83 1.71 7.51 -6.63
N GLY A 84 0.48 7.39 -7.18
CA GLY A 84 0.16 6.54 -8.33
C GLY A 84 0.36 7.15 -9.71
N LEU A 85 0.62 8.47 -9.84
CA LEU A 85 0.78 9.12 -11.15
C LEU A 85 2.21 8.93 -11.68
N ARG A 86 2.45 7.82 -12.38
CA ARG A 86 3.74 7.47 -12.98
C ARG A 86 3.59 7.20 -14.47
N ARG A 87 4.61 7.58 -15.25
CA ARG A 87 4.64 7.31 -16.70
C ARG A 87 5.40 6.01 -16.97
N PRO A 88 4.93 5.16 -17.89
CA PRO A 88 5.64 3.94 -18.24
C PRO A 88 6.95 4.26 -18.97
N ARG A 89 7.94 3.40 -18.77
CA ARG A 89 9.21 3.42 -19.51
C ARG A 89 8.98 2.91 -20.92
N LYS A 90 9.84 3.31 -21.87
CA LYS A 90 9.79 2.81 -23.26
C LYS A 90 10.13 1.33 -23.34
N ASP A 91 11.02 0.87 -22.47
CA ASP A 91 11.53 -0.50 -22.33
C ASP A 91 10.84 -1.27 -21.19
N SER A 92 9.60 -0.93 -20.86
CA SER A 92 8.86 -1.51 -19.75
C SER A 92 8.69 -3.03 -19.90
N GLN A 93 9.12 -3.77 -18.87
CA GLN A 93 8.89 -5.21 -18.74
C GLN A 93 7.48 -5.56 -18.24
N ASN A 94 6.68 -4.53 -17.91
CA ASN A 94 5.37 -4.65 -17.28
C ASN A 94 4.21 -4.57 -18.28
N ALA A 95 4.42 -5.08 -19.50
CA ALA A 95 3.47 -5.01 -20.60
C ALA A 95 2.20 -5.86 -20.39
N GLY A 96 2.16 -6.71 -19.37
CA GLY A 96 0.94 -7.38 -18.91
C GLY A 96 -0.14 -6.39 -18.46
N TRP A 97 0.26 -5.23 -17.95
CA TRP A 97 -0.67 -4.14 -17.68
C TRP A 97 -1.03 -3.39 -18.97
N ARG A 98 -2.26 -3.57 -19.47
CA ARG A 98 -2.80 -2.80 -20.61
C ARG A 98 -3.01 -1.32 -20.24
N ASN A 99 -3.37 -1.04 -18.98
CA ASN A 99 -3.51 0.31 -18.47
C ASN A 99 -2.12 0.94 -18.26
N THR A 100 -1.86 2.06 -18.96
CA THR A 100 -0.57 2.77 -18.94
C THR A 100 -0.19 3.30 -17.57
N SER A 101 -1.18 3.70 -16.73
CA SER A 101 -0.92 4.16 -15.36
C SER A 101 -0.43 3.03 -14.46
N PHE A 102 -1.02 1.84 -14.57
CA PHE A 102 -0.54 0.66 -13.83
C PHE A 102 0.82 0.20 -14.33
N ARG A 103 1.05 0.21 -15.65
CA ARG A 103 2.36 -0.10 -16.24
C ARG A 103 3.43 0.85 -15.73
N GLY A 104 3.17 2.17 -15.75
CA GLY A 104 4.11 3.16 -15.24
C GLY A 104 4.38 3.02 -13.75
N TYR A 105 3.35 2.65 -12.98
CA TYR A 105 3.55 2.36 -11.56
C TYR A 105 4.37 1.10 -11.32
N ALA A 106 4.14 0.04 -12.07
CA ALA A 106 4.93 -1.20 -12.03
C ALA A 106 6.41 -0.95 -12.42
N ASP A 107 6.67 -0.05 -13.38
CA ASP A 107 8.04 0.38 -13.69
C ASP A 107 8.68 1.15 -12.53
N TYR A 108 7.92 2.01 -11.85
CA TYR A 108 8.38 2.72 -10.66
C TYR A 108 8.70 1.78 -9.48
N MET A 109 7.98 0.67 -9.35
CA MET A 109 8.23 -0.34 -8.31
C MET A 109 9.64 -0.94 -8.37
N GLN A 110 10.36 -0.79 -9.50
CA GLN A 110 11.74 -1.23 -9.65
C GLN A 110 12.76 -0.23 -9.09
N SER A 111 12.33 0.91 -8.56
CA SER A 111 13.22 1.95 -8.04
C SER A 111 13.53 1.77 -6.55
N GLU A 112 14.72 2.22 -6.13
CA GLU A 112 15.10 2.29 -4.71
C GLU A 112 14.17 3.21 -3.91
N GLU A 113 13.69 4.30 -4.54
CA GLU A 113 12.73 5.21 -3.91
C GLU A 113 11.44 4.49 -3.51
N PHE A 114 10.92 3.63 -4.40
CA PHE A 114 9.74 2.82 -4.07
C PHE A 114 10.04 1.84 -2.93
N ALA A 115 11.17 1.13 -3.00
CA ALA A 115 11.56 0.18 -1.96
C ALA A 115 11.64 0.85 -0.58
N ALA A 116 12.33 1.99 -0.48
CA ALA A 116 12.44 2.76 0.75
C ALA A 116 11.07 3.22 1.31
N ASN A 117 10.13 3.59 0.44
CA ASN A 117 8.78 3.96 0.87
C ASN A 117 7.96 2.75 1.35
N VAL A 118 8.16 1.56 0.78
CA VAL A 118 7.54 0.32 1.27
C VAL A 118 8.11 -0.05 2.63
N ASP A 119 9.42 0.07 2.82
CA ASP A 119 10.08 -0.20 4.10
C ASP A 119 9.57 0.75 5.20
N ALA A 120 9.34 2.04 4.88
CA ALA A 120 8.71 2.98 5.81
C ALA A 120 7.28 2.55 6.21
N VAL A 121 6.49 1.95 5.31
CA VAL A 121 5.19 1.36 5.66
C VAL A 121 5.36 0.21 6.64
N ILE A 122 6.36 -0.67 6.43
CA ILE A 122 6.63 -1.81 7.30
C ILE A 122 7.05 -1.35 8.69
N GLU A 123 7.92 -0.34 8.79
CA GLU A 123 8.30 0.25 10.08
C GLU A 123 7.11 0.81 10.85
N LEU A 124 6.24 1.57 10.16
CA LEU A 124 5.02 2.11 10.78
C LEU A 124 4.09 0.99 11.25
N ALA A 125 3.94 -0.07 10.45
CA ALA A 125 3.10 -1.21 10.77
C ALA A 125 3.64 -2.09 11.91
N ALA A 126 4.91 -1.99 12.26
CA ALA A 126 5.50 -2.72 13.40
C ALA A 126 4.90 -2.30 14.75
N SER A 127 4.39 -1.07 14.86
CA SER A 127 3.84 -0.52 16.12
C SER A 127 2.42 0.05 15.99
N ARG A 128 1.82 0.01 14.80
CA ARG A 128 0.51 0.61 14.50
C ARG A 128 -0.30 -0.32 13.62
N THR A 129 -1.62 -0.28 13.76
CA THR A 129 -2.52 -0.89 12.78
C THR A 129 -2.71 0.11 11.64
N CYS A 130 -2.03 -0.14 10.51
CA CYS A 130 -1.97 0.77 9.38
C CYS A 130 -2.97 0.45 8.28
N ALA A 131 -3.50 1.50 7.62
CA ALA A 131 -4.26 1.37 6.38
C ALA A 131 -3.70 2.29 5.29
N LEU A 132 -3.33 1.73 4.13
CA LEU A 132 -3.00 2.47 2.91
C LEU A 132 -4.28 3.04 2.30
N MET A 133 -4.34 4.36 2.08
CA MET A 133 -5.52 5.02 1.55
C MET A 133 -5.28 5.67 0.19
N CYS A 134 -6.20 5.42 -0.73
CA CYS A 134 -6.29 6.12 -2.00
C CYS A 134 -7.74 6.58 -2.28
N ALA A 135 -7.97 7.25 -3.42
CA ALA A 135 -9.29 7.75 -3.79
C ALA A 135 -10.24 6.65 -4.29
N GLU A 136 -9.74 5.70 -5.07
CA GLU A 136 -10.56 4.66 -5.72
C GLU A 136 -11.24 3.73 -4.71
N ALA A 137 -12.53 3.43 -4.95
CA ALA A 137 -13.31 2.55 -4.07
C ALA A 137 -12.69 1.15 -3.98
N VAL A 138 -12.37 0.55 -5.13
CA VAL A 138 -11.94 -0.84 -5.22
C VAL A 138 -10.42 -0.96 -5.48
N PRO A 139 -9.73 -1.91 -4.81
CA PRO A 139 -8.26 -2.01 -4.88
C PRO A 139 -7.77 -2.34 -6.30
N TRP A 140 -8.44 -3.21 -7.04
CA TRP A 140 -8.01 -3.63 -8.39
C TRP A 140 -8.11 -2.56 -9.49
N ARG A 141 -8.64 -1.38 -9.17
CA ARG A 141 -8.62 -0.19 -10.04
C ARG A 141 -7.64 0.88 -9.56
N CYS A 142 -6.83 0.55 -8.56
CA CYS A 142 -5.97 1.51 -7.88
C CYS A 142 -4.55 0.96 -7.70
N HIS A 143 -3.56 1.83 -7.84
CA HIS A 143 -2.15 1.49 -7.62
C HIS A 143 -1.85 0.95 -6.21
N ARG A 144 -2.76 1.14 -5.23
CA ARG A 144 -2.59 0.54 -3.91
C ARG A 144 -2.56 -0.99 -3.93
N SER A 145 -3.15 -1.63 -4.97
CA SER A 145 -3.02 -3.09 -5.15
C SER A 145 -1.58 -3.51 -5.45
N LEU A 146 -0.84 -2.70 -6.22
CA LEU A 146 0.56 -2.94 -6.51
C LEU A 146 1.46 -2.71 -5.28
N VAL A 147 1.11 -1.74 -4.42
CA VAL A 147 1.78 -1.60 -3.11
C VAL A 147 1.48 -2.81 -2.21
N ALA A 148 0.24 -3.30 -2.24
CA ALA A 148 -0.15 -4.51 -1.52
C ALA A 148 0.61 -5.75 -2.02
N ASP A 149 0.80 -5.92 -3.34
CA ASP A 149 1.66 -6.96 -3.92
C ASP A 149 3.09 -6.87 -3.36
N ALA A 150 3.66 -5.67 -3.30
CA ALA A 150 5.02 -5.46 -2.78
C ALA A 150 5.15 -5.78 -1.28
N LEU A 151 4.11 -5.53 -0.49
CA LEU A 151 4.06 -5.92 0.93
C LEU A 151 3.95 -7.44 1.09
N LEU A 152 3.09 -8.11 0.30
CA LEU A 152 2.95 -9.56 0.30
C LEU A 152 4.28 -10.27 0.00
N VAL A 153 5.02 -9.81 -1.02
CA VAL A 153 6.32 -10.38 -1.39
C VAL A 153 7.35 -10.21 -0.27
N ARG A 154 7.22 -9.18 0.55
CA ARG A 154 8.02 -8.97 1.77
C ARG A 154 7.50 -9.77 2.97
N GLY A 155 6.49 -10.60 2.77
CA GLY A 155 5.88 -11.44 3.81
C GLY A 155 5.00 -10.68 4.78
N ILE A 156 4.55 -9.47 4.43
CA ILE A 156 3.59 -8.70 5.21
C ILE A 156 2.18 -9.03 4.71
N PRO A 157 1.29 -9.60 5.54
CA PRO A 157 -0.08 -9.85 5.15
C PRO A 157 -0.82 -8.53 4.91
N VAL A 158 -1.69 -8.53 3.90
CA VAL A 158 -2.48 -7.35 3.53
C VAL A 158 -3.95 -7.72 3.42
N ASP A 159 -4.83 -6.87 3.94
CA ASP A 159 -6.28 -7.00 3.80
C ASP A 159 -6.89 -5.78 3.11
N ASP A 160 -7.78 -6.03 2.16
CA ASP A 160 -8.54 -5.01 1.46
C ASP A 160 -9.87 -4.75 2.17
N ILE A 161 -10.04 -3.54 2.74
CA ILE A 161 -11.31 -3.05 3.29
C ILE A 161 -12.12 -2.47 2.13
N ILE A 162 -13.21 -3.14 1.76
CA ILE A 162 -14.11 -2.72 0.69
C ILE A 162 -15.25 -1.87 1.25
N ASP A 163 -15.92 -2.38 2.28
CA ASP A 163 -17.01 -1.72 3.00
C ASP A 163 -17.13 -2.26 4.44
N ALA A 164 -18.20 -1.90 5.15
CA ALA A 164 -18.44 -2.31 6.53
C ALA A 164 -18.63 -3.84 6.72
N ARG A 165 -18.92 -4.56 5.65
CA ARG A 165 -19.20 -6.03 5.67
C ARG A 165 -18.13 -6.83 4.97
N GLN A 166 -17.31 -6.19 4.11
CA GLN A 166 -16.32 -6.84 3.26
C GLN A 166 -14.90 -6.38 3.59
N ARG A 167 -14.18 -7.23 4.28
CA ARG A 167 -12.72 -7.22 4.39
C ARG A 167 -12.22 -8.56 3.90
N ARG A 168 -11.23 -8.56 3.02
CA ARG A 168 -10.70 -9.80 2.44
C ARG A 168 -9.19 -9.75 2.33
N PRO A 169 -8.50 -10.89 2.47
CA PRO A 169 -7.08 -10.97 2.20
C PRO A 169 -6.77 -10.53 0.77
N HIS A 170 -5.77 -9.68 0.62
CA HIS A 170 -5.21 -9.32 -0.67
C HIS A 170 -4.53 -10.54 -1.29
N LYS A 171 -4.73 -10.74 -2.58
CA LYS A 171 -4.07 -11.81 -3.34
C LYS A 171 -3.11 -11.17 -4.32
N LEU A 172 -1.91 -11.74 -4.43
CA LEU A 172 -0.93 -11.33 -5.42
C LEU A 172 -1.58 -11.32 -6.81
N THR A 173 -1.29 -10.29 -7.58
CA THR A 173 -1.76 -10.18 -8.97
C THR A 173 -1.38 -11.45 -9.75
N SER A 174 -2.35 -12.08 -10.40
CA SER A 174 -2.22 -13.44 -10.95
C SER A 174 -1.14 -13.60 -12.03
N PHE A 175 -0.75 -12.52 -12.69
CA PHE A 175 0.33 -12.49 -13.69
C PHE A 175 1.60 -11.78 -13.20
N ALA A 176 1.73 -11.59 -11.87
CA ALA A 176 2.94 -11.10 -11.26
C ALA A 176 4.04 -12.16 -11.34
N HIS A 177 5.23 -11.77 -11.75
CA HIS A 177 6.45 -12.55 -11.71
C HIS A 177 7.35 -12.00 -10.61
N VAL A 178 7.76 -12.85 -9.67
CA VAL A 178 8.48 -12.45 -8.46
C VAL A 178 9.89 -13.05 -8.48
N GLU A 179 10.89 -12.19 -8.36
CA GLU A 179 12.29 -12.56 -8.18
C GLU A 179 12.86 -11.85 -6.95
N GLY A 180 13.03 -12.57 -5.86
CA GLY A 180 13.40 -11.98 -4.56
C GLY A 180 12.31 -11.00 -4.09
N LEU A 181 12.66 -9.70 -3.99
CA LEU A 181 11.71 -8.63 -3.64
C LEU A 181 11.24 -7.83 -4.86
N SER A 182 11.74 -8.14 -6.05
CA SER A 182 11.33 -7.49 -7.29
C SER A 182 10.08 -8.15 -7.86
N ILE A 183 9.17 -7.35 -8.36
CA ILE A 183 7.92 -7.81 -8.99
C ILE A 183 7.82 -7.19 -10.37
N THR A 184 7.70 -8.02 -11.39
CA THR A 184 7.36 -7.59 -12.75
C THR A 184 6.02 -8.17 -13.17
N TYR A 185 5.41 -7.58 -14.18
CA TYR A 185 4.12 -7.99 -14.72
C TYR A 185 4.23 -8.18 -16.24
N PRO A 186 4.91 -9.26 -16.67
CA PRO A 186 5.13 -9.52 -18.07
C PRO A 186 3.82 -9.83 -18.79
N PRO A 187 3.75 -9.64 -20.12
CA PRO A 187 2.61 -10.12 -20.90
C PRO A 187 2.53 -11.64 -20.76
N GLY A 188 1.31 -12.15 -20.61
CA GLY A 188 1.09 -13.59 -20.62
C GLY A 188 1.62 -14.22 -21.93
N PRO A 189 1.84 -15.56 -21.96
CA PRO A 189 2.22 -16.25 -23.18
C PRO A 189 1.24 -15.87 -24.28
N GLN A 190 1.78 -15.37 -25.41
CA GLN A 190 0.96 -15.09 -26.58
C GLN A 190 0.40 -16.43 -27.05
N ALA A 191 -0.94 -16.58 -27.02
CA ALA A 191 -1.57 -17.68 -27.71
C ALA A 191 -1.22 -17.55 -29.20
N GLY A 192 -0.32 -18.42 -29.68
CA GLY A 192 0.04 -18.55 -31.08
C GLY A 192 -1.13 -19.06 -31.94
#